data_b195609f5b0e7cad036cddd0da91cb65
#
_entry.id   b195609f5b0e7cad036cddd0da91cb65
#
_cell.length_a   1.000
_cell.length_b   1.000
_cell.length_c   1.000
_cell.angle_alpha   90.00
_cell.angle_beta   90.00
_cell.angle_gamma   90.00
#
_symmetry.space_group_name_H-M   'P 1'
#
loop_
_entity.id
_entity.type
_entity.pdbx_description
1 polymer ?
#
loop_
_entity_poly.entity_id
_entity_poly.type
_entity_poly.pdbx_seq_one_letter_code
_entity_poly.pdbx_strand_id
1 'polypeptide(L)'
;GSGKKVEIYLGDDKLEKTWYIGTATPSHTGTYMLLETPEDGKSQEPFIVHLEGFVGFLSTRFFTNETEWRYTGVFDFPGRTLAEVKITDHESPSKSYSIKSTVDGEISLFNESGSSVDFTDTLRIQDKFLRFRKVHFETFNNHLSQSKEDSIRLSLPCFTYEISAFDGRSAHFDVFWKSPGTGMGGPDDNNHDGEHMYGLTSDGELVLVQRYVFDPLMEPLFSK
;
A
#
# COMPACT_ATOMS: atom_id res chain seq x y z
N GLY A 1 27.33 2.92 -19.50
CA GLY A 1 26.28 3.03 -18.49
C GLY A 1 25.88 1.65 -17.99
N SER A 2 25.68 1.50 -16.71
CA SER A 2 25.18 0.25 -16.11
C SER A 2 23.75 -0.01 -16.53
N GLY A 3 23.56 -0.72 -17.64
CA GLY A 3 22.24 -1.19 -18.05
C GLY A 3 21.75 -2.24 -17.06
N LYS A 4 20.43 -2.24 -16.77
CA LYS A 4 19.77 -3.29 -16.01
C LYS A 4 19.38 -4.41 -16.96
N LYS A 5 19.55 -5.66 -16.54
CA LYS A 5 19.12 -6.86 -17.26
C LYS A 5 17.87 -7.41 -16.60
N VAL A 6 16.83 -7.71 -17.41
CA VAL A 6 15.58 -8.29 -16.96
C VAL A 6 15.35 -9.57 -17.75
N GLU A 7 15.36 -10.71 -17.09
CA GLU A 7 15.08 -12.02 -17.65
C GLU A 7 13.63 -12.41 -17.34
N ILE A 8 12.90 -12.84 -18.35
CA ILE A 8 11.51 -13.27 -18.24
C ILE A 8 11.46 -14.77 -18.51
N TYR A 9 11.03 -15.52 -17.52
CA TYR A 9 10.85 -16.96 -17.57
C TYR A 9 9.35 -17.29 -17.63
N LEU A 10 8.98 -18.26 -18.46
CA LEU A 10 7.62 -18.77 -18.58
C LEU A 10 7.63 -20.27 -18.35
N GLY A 11 6.64 -20.77 -17.62
CA GLY A 11 6.47 -22.20 -17.35
C GLY A 11 7.82 -22.91 -17.05
N ASP A 12 7.90 -23.91 -16.25
CA ASP A 12 9.07 -24.78 -15.99
C ASP A 12 10.45 -24.09 -16.11
N ASP A 13 10.58 -22.83 -15.65
CA ASP A 13 11.81 -22.02 -15.69
C ASP A 13 12.43 -21.82 -17.08
N LYS A 14 11.65 -21.89 -18.15
CA LYS A 14 12.13 -21.64 -19.50
C LYS A 14 12.32 -20.15 -19.75
N LEU A 15 13.55 -19.73 -20.07
CA LEU A 15 13.84 -18.35 -20.48
C LEU A 15 13.12 -18.06 -21.79
N GLU A 16 12.22 -17.08 -21.74
CA GLU A 16 11.45 -16.61 -22.91
C GLU A 16 12.16 -15.44 -23.59
N LYS A 17 12.58 -14.45 -22.82
CA LYS A 17 13.26 -13.28 -23.34
C LYS A 17 14.04 -12.53 -22.27
N THR A 18 15.01 -11.76 -22.72
CA THR A 18 15.79 -10.83 -21.89
C THR A 18 15.68 -9.42 -22.43
N TRP A 19 15.40 -8.46 -21.55
CA TRP A 19 15.48 -7.06 -21.85
C TRP A 19 16.71 -6.43 -21.20
N TYR A 20 17.46 -5.65 -21.97
CA TYR A 20 18.54 -4.79 -21.45
C TYR A 20 18.03 -3.36 -21.43
N ILE A 21 17.82 -2.84 -20.24
CA ILE A 21 17.21 -1.53 -20.00
C ILE A 21 18.29 -0.47 -20.08
N GLY A 22 18.16 0.44 -21.03
CA GLY A 22 19.06 1.56 -21.25
C GLY A 22 18.58 2.87 -20.63
N THR A 23 18.97 3.96 -21.24
CA THR A 23 18.65 5.34 -20.82
C THR A 23 17.34 5.83 -21.43
N ALA A 24 16.82 6.94 -20.88
CA ALA A 24 15.72 7.67 -21.50
C ALA A 24 16.09 8.19 -22.90
N THR A 25 15.09 8.34 -23.76
CA THR A 25 15.22 9.09 -25.01
C THR A 25 15.48 10.58 -24.73
N PRO A 26 16.06 11.36 -25.66
CA PRO A 26 16.27 12.79 -25.48
C PRO A 26 14.99 13.58 -25.20
N SER A 27 13.85 13.10 -25.72
CA SER A 27 12.53 13.69 -25.45
C SER A 27 11.93 13.29 -24.10
N HIS A 28 12.56 12.39 -23.35
CA HIS A 28 12.06 11.79 -22.10
C HIS A 28 10.69 11.08 -22.23
N THR A 29 10.29 10.69 -23.42
CA THR A 29 9.00 10.03 -23.69
C THR A 29 9.12 8.51 -23.89
N GLY A 30 10.33 7.97 -23.80
CA GLY A 30 10.58 6.54 -23.95
C GLY A 30 11.92 6.12 -23.35
N THR A 31 12.17 4.83 -23.38
CA THR A 31 13.41 4.21 -22.87
C THR A 31 14.01 3.34 -23.94
N TYR A 32 15.30 3.45 -24.19
CA TYR A 32 16.02 2.53 -25.09
C TYR A 32 16.17 1.18 -24.43
N MET A 33 15.78 0.12 -25.11
CA MET A 33 15.91 -1.27 -24.64
C MET A 33 16.38 -2.18 -25.76
N LEU A 34 17.28 -3.11 -25.45
CA LEU A 34 17.64 -4.21 -26.36
C LEU A 34 16.88 -5.47 -25.96
N LEU A 35 16.34 -6.18 -26.94
CA LEU A 35 15.69 -7.47 -26.75
C LEU A 35 16.65 -8.59 -27.12
N GLU A 36 16.67 -9.66 -26.35
CA GLU A 36 17.32 -10.91 -26.66
C GLU A 36 16.33 -12.05 -26.46
N THR A 37 16.21 -12.92 -27.43
CA THR A 37 15.42 -14.15 -27.35
C THR A 37 16.32 -15.37 -27.58
N PRO A 38 15.94 -16.55 -27.06
CA PRO A 38 16.69 -17.78 -27.33
C PRO A 38 16.76 -18.13 -28.83
N GLU A 39 15.78 -17.70 -29.62
CA GLU A 39 15.64 -18.03 -31.05
C GLU A 39 16.44 -17.05 -31.93
N ASP A 40 16.31 -15.74 -31.72
CA ASP A 40 16.88 -14.72 -32.58
C ASP A 40 18.17 -14.09 -32.04
N GLY A 41 18.54 -14.43 -30.78
CA GLY A 41 19.65 -13.79 -30.09
C GLY A 41 19.35 -12.33 -29.72
N LYS A 42 20.40 -11.56 -29.51
CA LYS A 42 20.32 -10.15 -29.09
C LYS A 42 20.13 -9.20 -30.28
N SER A 43 19.14 -8.32 -30.20
CA SER A 43 18.92 -7.29 -31.21
C SER A 43 20.14 -6.38 -31.39
N GLN A 44 20.45 -6.03 -32.64
CA GLN A 44 21.59 -5.16 -32.95
C GLN A 44 21.30 -3.69 -32.63
N GLU A 45 20.03 -3.27 -32.75
CA GLU A 45 19.59 -1.93 -32.50
C GLU A 45 18.59 -1.90 -31.32
N PRO A 46 18.59 -0.80 -30.53
CA PRO A 46 17.65 -0.67 -29.43
C PRO A 46 16.25 -0.31 -29.91
N PHE A 47 15.26 -0.87 -29.27
CA PHE A 47 13.87 -0.43 -29.37
C PHE A 47 13.65 0.79 -28.47
N ILE A 48 12.76 1.69 -28.88
CA ILE A 48 12.21 2.73 -28.02
C ILE A 48 10.90 2.19 -27.41
N VAL A 49 10.92 1.91 -26.13
CA VAL A 49 9.77 1.36 -25.38
C VAL A 49 9.12 2.47 -24.59
N HIS A 50 7.78 2.57 -24.72
CA HIS A 50 6.96 3.52 -23.97
C HIS A 50 5.62 2.87 -23.61
N LEU A 51 4.88 3.47 -22.67
CA LEU A 51 3.51 3.10 -22.34
C LEU A 51 2.56 4.12 -22.96
N GLU A 52 1.53 3.64 -23.64
CA GLU A 52 0.50 4.50 -24.21
C GLU A 52 -0.21 5.31 -23.10
N GLY A 53 -0.35 6.62 -23.31
CA GLY A 53 -0.94 7.52 -22.32
C GLY A 53 0.00 7.95 -21.18
N PHE A 54 1.22 7.43 -21.12
CA PHE A 54 2.22 7.81 -20.11
C PHE A 54 3.32 8.68 -20.73
N VAL A 55 3.52 9.87 -20.18
CA VAL A 55 4.63 10.75 -20.54
C VAL A 55 5.77 10.53 -19.55
N GLY A 56 6.84 9.91 -20.00
CA GLY A 56 7.99 9.59 -19.16
C GLY A 56 8.84 8.46 -19.71
N PHE A 57 9.78 8.00 -18.91
CA PHE A 57 10.69 6.89 -19.23
C PHE A 57 10.60 5.77 -18.20
N LEU A 58 10.92 4.56 -18.61
CA LEU A 58 10.65 3.35 -17.83
C LEU A 58 11.86 2.86 -17.01
N SER A 59 13.06 3.39 -17.23
CA SER A 59 14.28 2.87 -16.58
C SER A 59 14.23 2.92 -15.05
N THR A 60 13.46 3.83 -14.47
CA THR A 60 13.23 3.96 -13.03
C THR A 60 12.28 2.89 -12.46
N ARG A 61 11.56 2.17 -13.32
CA ARG A 61 10.64 1.10 -12.93
C ARG A 61 11.32 -0.25 -12.78
N PHE A 62 12.58 -0.36 -13.19
CA PHE A 62 13.35 -1.59 -13.09
C PHE A 62 14.31 -1.50 -11.92
N PHE A 63 13.92 -2.08 -10.81
CA PHE A 63 14.71 -2.13 -9.59
C PHE A 63 15.65 -3.34 -9.61
N THR A 64 16.79 -3.24 -8.93
CA THR A 64 17.73 -4.36 -8.71
C THR A 64 17.73 -4.82 -7.26
N ASN A 65 16.95 -4.19 -6.41
CA ASN A 65 16.73 -4.57 -5.03
C ASN A 65 15.46 -5.43 -4.94
N GLU A 66 15.56 -6.61 -4.37
CA GLU A 66 14.44 -7.55 -4.19
C GLU A 66 13.27 -6.92 -3.43
N THR A 67 13.55 -6.12 -2.41
CA THR A 67 12.53 -5.45 -1.60
C THR A 67 11.58 -4.57 -2.42
N GLU A 68 12.10 -3.94 -3.49
CA GLU A 68 11.29 -3.08 -4.38
C GLU A 68 10.28 -3.87 -5.23
N TRP A 69 10.45 -5.18 -5.35
CA TRP A 69 9.55 -6.08 -6.08
C TRP A 69 8.53 -6.78 -5.16
N ARG A 70 8.71 -6.69 -3.84
CA ARG A 70 7.77 -7.30 -2.90
C ARG A 70 6.41 -6.60 -2.96
N TYR A 71 5.36 -7.40 -2.83
CA TYR A 71 4.00 -6.88 -2.77
C TYR A 71 3.78 -6.01 -1.52
N THR A 72 3.22 -4.83 -1.70
CA THR A 72 3.02 -3.83 -0.63
C THR A 72 1.56 -3.71 -0.17
N GLY A 73 0.69 -4.64 -0.57
CA GLY A 73 -0.71 -4.63 -0.16
C GLY A 73 -0.89 -4.89 1.33
N VAL A 74 -1.58 -3.98 2.00
CA VAL A 74 -2.06 -4.14 3.37
C VAL A 74 -3.42 -4.82 3.35
N PHE A 75 -4.32 -4.29 2.54
CA PHE A 75 -5.64 -4.85 2.31
C PHE A 75 -5.81 -5.13 0.82
N ASP A 76 -6.31 -6.30 0.49
CA ASP A 76 -6.63 -6.70 -0.89
C ASP A 76 -7.85 -7.64 -0.90
N PHE A 77 -9.02 -7.01 -0.94
CA PHE A 77 -10.33 -7.67 -0.90
C PHE A 77 -11.11 -7.31 -2.17
N PRO A 78 -10.86 -7.99 -3.29
CA PRO A 78 -11.47 -7.66 -4.57
C PRO A 78 -12.98 -7.95 -4.60
N GLY A 79 -13.69 -7.22 -5.44
CA GLY A 79 -15.11 -7.45 -5.65
C GLY A 79 -15.97 -7.10 -4.42
N ARG A 80 -16.92 -7.96 -4.08
CA ARG A 80 -17.82 -7.84 -2.92
C ARG A 80 -17.46 -8.84 -1.82
N THR A 81 -16.18 -9.11 -1.61
CA THR A 81 -15.74 -10.11 -0.62
C THR A 81 -15.64 -9.55 0.79
N LEU A 82 -15.53 -8.23 0.95
CA LEU A 82 -15.37 -7.57 2.24
C LEU A 82 -16.63 -7.72 3.09
N ALA A 83 -16.50 -8.29 4.28
CA ALA A 83 -17.61 -8.57 5.21
C ALA A 83 -17.64 -7.57 6.37
N GLU A 84 -16.51 -7.29 7.00
CA GLU A 84 -16.42 -6.39 8.14
C GLU A 84 -15.12 -5.60 8.10
N VAL A 85 -15.21 -4.33 8.47
CA VAL A 85 -14.08 -3.45 8.77
C VAL A 85 -14.29 -2.91 10.18
N LYS A 86 -13.36 -3.22 11.09
CA LYS A 86 -13.33 -2.68 12.43
C LYS A 86 -12.13 -1.74 12.57
N ILE A 87 -12.39 -0.55 13.10
CA ILE A 87 -11.40 0.50 13.30
C ILE A 87 -11.38 0.85 14.77
N THR A 88 -10.23 0.65 15.39
CA THR A 88 -9.99 1.02 16.79
C THR A 88 -9.09 2.26 16.83
N ASP A 89 -9.61 3.35 17.35
CA ASP A 89 -8.87 4.57 17.67
C ASP A 89 -8.41 4.47 19.12
N HIS A 90 -7.12 4.26 19.36
CA HIS A 90 -6.57 4.08 20.71
C HIS A 90 -6.39 5.39 21.49
N GLU A 91 -6.35 6.52 20.79
CA GLU A 91 -6.27 7.85 21.40
C GLU A 91 -7.66 8.40 21.78
N SER A 92 -8.67 7.99 21.03
CA SER A 92 -10.07 8.39 21.25
C SER A 92 -11.01 7.19 21.11
N PRO A 93 -11.05 6.25 22.08
CA PRO A 93 -11.81 4.99 21.93
C PRO A 93 -13.28 5.17 21.56
N SER A 94 -13.90 6.23 22.03
CA SER A 94 -15.31 6.56 21.69
C SER A 94 -15.54 6.84 20.18
N LYS A 95 -14.48 7.03 19.40
CA LYS A 95 -14.53 7.19 17.94
C LYS A 95 -14.31 5.87 17.20
N SER A 96 -14.03 4.80 17.92
CA SER A 96 -13.89 3.45 17.34
C SER A 96 -15.24 2.95 16.83
N TYR A 97 -15.23 2.22 15.73
CA TYR A 97 -16.44 1.69 15.12
C TYR A 97 -16.16 0.47 14.25
N SER A 98 -17.24 -0.25 13.90
CA SER A 98 -17.16 -1.24 12.84
C SER A 98 -18.28 -1.08 11.82
N ILE A 99 -17.94 -1.39 10.57
CA ILE A 99 -18.86 -1.41 9.44
C ILE A 99 -18.99 -2.88 9.00
N LYS A 100 -20.21 -3.40 8.95
CA LYS A 100 -20.49 -4.74 8.48
C LYS A 100 -21.31 -4.70 7.20
N SER A 101 -20.99 -5.59 6.27
CA SER A 101 -21.77 -5.79 5.06
C SER A 101 -22.45 -7.16 5.09
N THR A 102 -23.62 -7.26 4.46
CA THR A 102 -24.22 -8.55 4.14
C THR A 102 -23.79 -9.00 2.74
N VAL A 103 -24.04 -10.27 2.40
CA VAL A 103 -23.78 -10.80 1.05
C VAL A 103 -24.57 -10.02 -0.02
N ASP A 104 -25.76 -9.53 0.33
CA ASP A 104 -26.61 -8.73 -0.56
C ASP A 104 -26.12 -7.28 -0.69
N GLY A 105 -25.13 -6.87 0.14
CA GLY A 105 -24.50 -5.55 0.09
C GLY A 105 -25.16 -4.50 1.00
N GLU A 106 -26.04 -4.90 1.90
CA GLU A 106 -26.53 -4.01 2.95
C GLU A 106 -25.42 -3.71 3.96
N ILE A 107 -25.29 -2.46 4.37
CA ILE A 107 -24.25 -1.99 5.27
C ILE A 107 -24.87 -1.52 6.58
N SER A 108 -24.26 -1.93 7.68
CA SER A 108 -24.63 -1.54 9.05
C SER A 108 -23.42 -0.99 9.78
N LEU A 109 -23.62 0.02 10.60
CA LEU A 109 -22.61 0.70 11.40
C LEU A 109 -22.82 0.35 12.88
N PHE A 110 -21.71 0.07 13.58
CA PHE A 110 -21.70 -0.23 15.01
C PHE A 110 -20.67 0.65 15.71
N ASN A 111 -20.99 1.13 16.89
CA ASN A 111 -20.07 1.87 17.74
C ASN A 111 -19.07 0.94 18.47
N GLU A 112 -18.16 1.55 19.26
CA GLU A 112 -17.17 0.82 20.08
C GLU A 112 -17.77 -0.29 20.94
N SER A 113 -18.96 -0.06 21.53
CA SER A 113 -19.66 -1.06 22.35
C SER A 113 -20.37 -2.16 21.58
N GLY A 114 -20.30 -2.13 20.24
CA GLY A 114 -21.00 -3.08 19.37
C GLY A 114 -22.49 -2.80 19.20
N SER A 115 -22.97 -1.64 19.64
CA SER A 115 -24.36 -1.22 19.45
C SER A 115 -24.54 -0.65 18.04
N SER A 116 -25.64 -1.03 17.37
CA SER A 116 -25.98 -0.48 16.06
C SER A 116 -26.23 1.02 16.15
N VAL A 117 -25.74 1.74 15.16
CA VAL A 117 -25.89 3.21 15.05
C VAL A 117 -26.71 3.52 13.82
N ASP A 118 -27.81 4.24 14.02
CA ASP A 118 -28.56 4.77 12.89
C ASP A 118 -27.78 5.91 12.25
N PHE A 119 -27.55 5.79 10.97
CA PHE A 119 -26.82 6.78 10.20
C PHE A 119 -27.57 7.18 8.94
N THR A 120 -27.78 8.47 8.75
CA THR A 120 -28.56 9.00 7.61
C THR A 120 -27.78 9.08 6.31
N ASP A 121 -26.45 9.26 6.40
CA ASP A 121 -25.56 9.34 5.24
C ASP A 121 -24.96 7.97 4.88
N THR A 122 -25.77 7.13 4.28
CA THR A 122 -25.37 5.77 3.87
C THR A 122 -24.25 5.78 2.82
N LEU A 123 -24.19 6.84 1.97
CA LEU A 123 -23.14 6.95 0.94
C LEU A 123 -21.78 7.17 1.57
N ARG A 124 -21.68 7.97 2.63
CA ARG A 124 -20.42 8.20 3.35
C ARG A 124 -19.91 6.91 4.01
N ILE A 125 -20.79 6.12 4.61
CA ILE A 125 -20.40 4.81 5.20
C ILE A 125 -19.92 3.88 4.11
N GLN A 126 -20.65 3.80 2.99
CA GLN A 126 -20.31 2.94 1.87
C GLN A 126 -18.96 3.34 1.25
N ASP A 127 -18.70 4.63 1.03
CA ASP A 127 -17.41 5.13 0.54
C ASP A 127 -16.28 4.74 1.51
N LYS A 128 -16.49 4.97 2.81
CA LYS A 128 -15.53 4.60 3.86
C LYS A 128 -15.21 3.10 3.84
N PHE A 129 -16.24 2.26 3.76
CA PHE A 129 -16.10 0.81 3.71
C PHE A 129 -15.31 0.35 2.47
N LEU A 130 -15.60 0.93 1.31
CA LEU A 130 -14.95 0.57 0.05
C LEU A 130 -13.47 0.99 -0.03
N ARG A 131 -13.04 2.00 0.75
CA ARG A 131 -11.62 2.39 0.83
C ARG A 131 -10.72 1.28 1.35
N PHE A 132 -11.25 0.35 2.17
CA PHE A 132 -10.51 -0.79 2.70
C PHE A 132 -10.36 -1.95 1.71
N ARG A 133 -10.94 -1.87 0.51
CA ARG A 133 -10.84 -2.94 -0.48
C ARG A 133 -9.43 -3.14 -1.01
N LYS A 134 -8.68 -2.06 -1.18
CA LYS A 134 -7.32 -2.10 -1.70
C LYS A 134 -6.51 -0.96 -1.11
N VAL A 135 -5.59 -1.29 -0.22
CA VAL A 135 -4.71 -0.34 0.46
C VAL A 135 -3.28 -0.88 0.40
N HIS A 136 -2.34 -0.01 0.09
CA HIS A 136 -0.92 -0.33 0.04
C HIS A 136 -0.15 0.52 1.03
N PHE A 137 0.90 -0.04 1.60
CA PHE A 137 1.94 0.75 2.26
C PHE A 137 2.95 1.26 1.22
N GLU A 138 3.77 2.23 1.59
CA GLU A 138 4.72 2.85 0.68
C GLU A 138 5.94 1.96 0.46
N THR A 139 6.59 1.54 1.54
CA THR A 139 7.81 0.73 1.48
C THR A 139 8.04 -0.05 2.76
N PHE A 140 8.82 -1.11 2.65
CA PHE A 140 9.34 -1.82 3.82
C PHE A 140 10.32 -0.94 4.57
N ASN A 141 10.31 -1.05 5.90
CA ASN A 141 11.25 -0.29 6.70
C ASN A 141 12.65 -0.93 6.64
N ASN A 142 13.60 -0.21 6.03
CA ASN A 142 14.98 -0.63 5.87
C ASN A 142 15.96 0.31 6.58
N HIS A 143 15.47 1.32 7.31
CA HIS A 143 16.29 2.44 7.79
C HIS A 143 16.37 2.54 9.31
N LEU A 144 15.48 1.85 10.04
CA LEU A 144 15.51 1.86 11.49
C LEU A 144 16.52 0.83 12.03
N SER A 145 17.13 1.20 13.15
CA SER A 145 17.87 0.22 13.94
C SER A 145 16.92 -0.75 14.62
N GLN A 146 17.38 -1.97 14.91
CA GLN A 146 16.58 -2.99 15.60
C GLN A 146 15.96 -2.45 16.90
N SER A 147 16.74 -1.70 17.69
CA SER A 147 16.26 -1.11 18.94
C SER A 147 15.09 -0.13 18.75
N LYS A 148 15.08 0.63 17.63
CA LYS A 148 13.95 1.52 17.31
C LYS A 148 12.74 0.73 16.83
N GLU A 149 12.93 -0.30 16.00
CA GLU A 149 11.85 -1.20 15.61
C GLU A 149 11.19 -1.86 16.81
N ASP A 150 11.99 -2.41 17.72
CA ASP A 150 11.50 -3.04 18.96
C ASP A 150 10.70 -2.04 19.80
N SER A 151 11.18 -0.79 19.90
CA SER A 151 10.47 0.26 20.63
C SER A 151 9.10 0.58 20.01
N ILE A 152 9.00 0.63 18.67
CA ILE A 152 7.73 0.87 17.97
C ILE A 152 6.77 -0.30 18.20
N ARG A 153 7.24 -1.52 18.05
CA ARG A 153 6.44 -2.75 18.23
C ARG A 153 5.88 -2.90 19.64
N LEU A 154 6.59 -2.37 20.64
CA LEU A 154 6.17 -2.38 22.05
C LEU A 154 5.30 -1.17 22.43
N SER A 155 5.18 -0.18 21.59
CA SER A 155 4.34 0.99 21.85
C SER A 155 2.86 0.68 21.55
N LEU A 156 1.96 1.49 22.10
CA LEU A 156 0.56 1.43 21.75
C LEU A 156 0.35 2.01 20.34
N PRO A 157 -0.31 1.31 19.40
CA PRO A 157 -0.67 1.91 18.13
C PRO A 157 -1.65 3.09 18.31
N CYS A 158 -1.65 4.02 17.39
CA CYS A 158 -2.68 5.06 17.36
C CYS A 158 -3.99 4.51 16.77
N PHE A 159 -3.89 3.64 15.75
CA PHE A 159 -5.04 2.95 15.15
C PHE A 159 -4.75 1.47 14.93
N THR A 160 -5.78 0.66 15.09
CA THR A 160 -5.79 -0.75 14.67
C THR A 160 -6.93 -0.98 13.69
N TYR A 161 -6.63 -1.67 12.60
CA TYR A 161 -7.59 -2.12 11.60
C TYR A 161 -7.70 -3.64 11.63
N GLU A 162 -8.92 -4.14 11.81
CA GLU A 162 -9.26 -5.56 11.72
C GLU A 162 -10.29 -5.73 10.60
N ILE A 163 -9.94 -6.52 9.60
CA ILE A 163 -10.79 -6.70 8.42
C ILE A 163 -11.07 -8.18 8.22
N SER A 164 -12.31 -8.51 7.91
CA SER A 164 -12.70 -9.85 7.53
C SER A 164 -13.50 -9.88 6.24
N ALA A 165 -13.40 -10.98 5.52
CA ALA A 165 -14.08 -11.22 4.25
C ALA A 165 -15.01 -12.43 4.33
N PHE A 166 -16.01 -12.49 3.46
CA PHE A 166 -16.96 -13.61 3.37
C PHE A 166 -16.29 -14.93 2.98
N ASP A 167 -15.13 -14.88 2.33
CA ASP A 167 -14.35 -16.05 1.93
C ASP A 167 -13.40 -16.57 3.04
N GLY A 168 -13.50 -16.02 4.25
CA GLY A 168 -12.72 -16.41 5.41
C GLY A 168 -11.33 -15.75 5.52
N ARG A 169 -10.93 -14.94 4.54
CA ARG A 169 -9.71 -14.14 4.67
C ARG A 169 -9.88 -13.04 5.72
N SER A 170 -8.80 -12.70 6.38
CA SER A 170 -8.75 -11.59 7.33
C SER A 170 -7.43 -10.84 7.20
N ALA A 171 -7.42 -9.59 7.66
CA ALA A 171 -6.22 -8.79 7.78
C ALA A 171 -6.25 -8.02 9.11
N HIS A 172 -5.08 -7.83 9.67
CA HIS A 172 -4.83 -7.00 10.84
C HIS A 172 -3.70 -6.04 10.52
N PHE A 173 -3.84 -4.78 10.92
CA PHE A 173 -2.83 -3.77 10.66
C PHE A 173 -2.85 -2.71 11.75
N ASP A 174 -1.71 -2.51 12.40
CA ASP A 174 -1.51 -1.47 13.39
C ASP A 174 -0.79 -0.27 12.79
N VAL A 175 -1.18 0.93 13.18
CA VAL A 175 -0.56 2.18 12.75
C VAL A 175 0.01 2.93 13.96
N PHE A 176 1.20 3.48 13.79
CA PHE A 176 1.93 4.20 14.84
C PHE A 176 2.36 5.57 14.32
N TRP A 177 2.26 6.58 15.18
CA TRP A 177 2.80 7.89 14.84
C TRP A 177 4.31 7.84 14.65
N LYS A 178 4.77 8.51 13.63
CA LYS A 178 6.20 8.71 13.36
C LYS A 178 6.61 10.09 13.84
N SER A 179 7.73 10.19 14.56
CA SER A 179 8.31 11.49 14.90
C SER A 179 8.77 12.23 13.63
N PRO A 180 8.71 13.57 13.62
CA PRO A 180 9.15 14.35 12.48
C PRO A 180 10.58 14.00 12.06
N GLY A 181 10.78 13.84 10.77
CA GLY A 181 12.09 13.69 10.16
C GLY A 181 12.63 15.04 9.64
N THR A 182 13.77 14.98 8.96
CA THR A 182 14.36 16.12 8.26
C THR A 182 13.79 16.31 6.85
N GLY A 183 12.71 15.59 6.51
CA GLY A 183 12.05 15.62 5.20
C GLY A 183 11.27 16.92 4.94
N MET A 184 10.78 17.08 3.72
CA MET A 184 10.09 18.31 3.28
C MET A 184 8.70 18.50 3.91
N GLY A 185 8.07 17.45 4.44
CA GLY A 185 6.71 17.51 4.99
C GLY A 185 6.57 18.23 6.33
N GLY A 186 7.68 18.42 7.04
CA GLY A 186 7.66 19.05 8.37
C GLY A 186 6.81 18.30 9.40
N PRO A 187 6.68 18.83 10.64
CA PRO A 187 5.77 18.30 11.66
C PRO A 187 4.33 18.76 11.42
N ASP A 188 3.37 17.93 11.82
CA ASP A 188 1.99 18.35 11.98
C ASP A 188 1.79 19.13 13.30
N ASP A 189 0.56 19.58 13.59
CA ASP A 189 0.21 20.35 14.79
C ASP A 189 0.48 19.59 16.12
N ASN A 190 0.55 18.25 16.06
CA ASN A 190 0.85 17.38 17.20
C ASN A 190 2.32 16.94 17.26
N ASN A 191 3.18 17.53 16.42
CA ASN A 191 4.60 17.21 16.29
C ASN A 191 4.86 15.78 15.81
N HIS A 192 3.99 15.25 14.93
CA HIS A 192 4.22 14.02 14.18
C HIS A 192 4.75 14.34 12.77
N ASP A 193 5.33 13.35 12.10
CA ASP A 193 5.71 13.48 10.69
C ASP A 193 4.48 13.77 9.85
N GLY A 194 4.53 14.84 9.04
CA GLY A 194 3.41 15.31 8.24
C GLY A 194 3.09 14.45 7.01
N GLU A 195 4.00 13.57 6.62
CA GLU A 195 3.86 12.75 5.40
C GLU A 195 3.71 11.25 5.69
N HIS A 196 4.31 10.76 6.78
CA HIS A 196 4.42 9.33 7.02
C HIS A 196 4.05 8.91 8.45
N MET A 197 3.66 7.64 8.55
CA MET A 197 3.49 6.89 9.80
C MET A 197 4.18 5.53 9.67
N TYR A 198 4.29 4.78 10.76
CA TYR A 198 4.68 3.38 10.69
C TYR A 198 3.44 2.49 10.70
N GLY A 199 3.53 1.37 9.98
CA GLY A 199 2.54 0.31 10.01
C GLY A 199 3.16 -1.01 10.43
N LEU A 200 2.40 -1.86 11.08
CA LEU A 200 2.78 -3.22 11.44
C LEU A 200 1.78 -4.20 10.82
N THR A 201 2.27 -5.06 9.95
CA THR A 201 1.46 -6.07 9.25
C THR A 201 1.20 -7.29 10.14
N SER A 202 0.23 -8.12 9.76
CA SER A 202 -0.12 -9.36 10.50
C SER A 202 1.05 -10.34 10.62
N ASP A 203 1.95 -10.37 9.63
CA ASP A 203 3.16 -11.20 9.60
C ASP A 203 4.35 -10.53 10.30
N GLY A 204 4.12 -9.40 10.95
CA GLY A 204 5.09 -8.73 11.80
C GLY A 204 6.10 -7.88 11.05
N GLU A 205 5.86 -7.53 9.80
CA GLU A 205 6.72 -6.60 9.06
C GLU A 205 6.41 -5.15 9.46
N LEU A 206 7.44 -4.41 9.85
CA LEU A 206 7.31 -2.97 10.06
C LEU A 206 7.50 -2.24 8.72
N VAL A 207 6.55 -1.39 8.39
CA VAL A 207 6.48 -0.72 7.08
C VAL A 207 6.28 0.79 7.26
N LEU A 208 6.58 1.55 6.20
CA LEU A 208 6.28 2.96 6.12
C LEU A 208 4.97 3.15 5.35
N VAL A 209 4.06 3.95 5.89
CA VAL A 209 2.79 4.29 5.27
C VAL A 209 2.66 5.79 5.05
N GLN A 210 2.02 6.18 3.95
CA GLN A 210 1.77 7.58 3.63
C GLN A 210 0.51 8.07 4.34
N ARG A 211 0.58 9.20 5.01
CA ARG A 211 -0.57 9.86 5.62
C ARG A 211 -1.66 10.17 4.61
N TYR A 212 -1.30 10.58 3.41
CA TYR A 212 -2.24 10.80 2.30
C TYR A 212 -3.18 9.60 2.05
N VAL A 213 -2.68 8.37 2.22
CA VAL A 213 -3.46 7.14 2.07
C VAL A 213 -4.24 6.80 3.34
N PHE A 214 -3.62 6.98 4.51
CA PHE A 214 -4.15 6.51 5.78
C PHE A 214 -4.99 7.54 6.54
N ASP A 215 -4.75 8.85 6.43
CA ASP A 215 -5.57 9.88 7.07
C ASP A 215 -7.06 9.72 6.72
N PRO A 216 -7.47 9.48 5.45
CA PRO A 216 -8.88 9.21 5.13
C PRO A 216 -9.44 7.93 5.77
N LEU A 217 -8.59 6.95 6.11
CA LEU A 217 -8.99 5.73 6.82
C LEU A 217 -9.16 5.96 8.32
N MET A 218 -8.43 6.91 8.89
CA MET A 218 -8.50 7.29 10.31
C MET A 218 -9.64 8.25 10.63
N GLU A 219 -10.14 9.00 9.64
CA GLU A 219 -11.24 9.95 9.86
C GLU A 219 -12.44 9.28 10.54
N PRO A 220 -12.94 9.86 11.66
CA PRO A 220 -14.09 9.31 12.35
C PRO A 220 -15.37 9.47 11.51
N LEU A 221 -16.25 8.49 11.58
CA LEU A 221 -17.60 8.61 10.98
C LEU A 221 -18.54 9.43 11.84
N PHE A 222 -18.27 9.52 13.14
CA PHE A 222 -19.03 10.33 14.08
C PHE A 222 -18.34 11.67 14.28
N SER A 223 -19.01 12.75 13.91
CA SER A 223 -18.72 14.08 14.46
C SER A 223 -19.50 14.22 15.77
N LYS A 224 -18.84 14.71 16.81
CA LYS A 224 -19.58 15.14 18.01
C LYS A 224 -20.52 16.27 17.67
#